data_0a31b6991e1effbf9d3b1ddccb67fcf6
#
_entry.id   0a31b6991e1effbf9d3b1ddccb67fcf6
#
_cell.length_a   1.000
_cell.length_b   1.000
_cell.length_c   1.000
_cell.angle_alpha   90.00
_cell.angle_beta   90.00
_cell.angle_gamma   90.00
#
_symmetry.space_group_name_H-M   'P 1'
#
loop_
_entity.id
_entity.type
_entity.pdbx_description
1 polymer ?
#
loop_
_entity_poly.entity_id
_entity_poly.type
_entity_poly.pdbx_seq_one_letter_code
_entity_poly.pdbx_strand_id
1 'polypeptide(L)'
;SDNATFGNPSPVPEDQGASVDFFGNDMFNITDNCIELDGGVHNMRAFDNRCANTAQLAYSTQPIFGGPAYIYRNISYNNTTAGALKLLDDPAGILVYNNTFIGSAGSLGPASNIHFRNNLIVGDGWKKPIFQVKTFTPYSSSDFNGFGPNQVAGNLSWDGPPFESANGGRVHKADDTLAEYQKGSGQDAHNIVVGLDAFVNVRPTDESDPRKLYLPEDLDFRLGPRSAAIDKGAVLPTITDGFNGRAPDLGAYEFGSTPPKYGPEMWPVGETPSQFRSETGPPH
;
A
#
# COMPACT_ATOMS: atom_id res chain seq x y z
N SER A 1 -15.83 10.04 11.35
CA SER A 1 -14.82 9.42 10.51
C SER A 1 -13.50 9.47 11.25
N ASP A 2 -12.97 8.31 11.54
CA ASP A 2 -11.81 8.21 12.43
C ASP A 2 -10.58 7.85 11.61
N ASN A 3 -10.21 8.72 10.68
CA ASN A 3 -8.92 8.62 10.02
C ASN A 3 -7.83 9.15 10.96
N ALA A 4 -6.71 8.48 10.93
CA ALA A 4 -5.54 8.96 11.64
C ALA A 4 -4.75 9.89 10.70
N THR A 5 -4.65 11.15 11.07
CA THR A 5 -3.97 12.18 10.28
C THR A 5 -2.73 12.68 11.01
N PHE A 6 -1.63 12.75 10.29
CA PHE A 6 -0.38 13.35 10.78
C PHE A 6 -0.01 14.58 10.01
N GLY A 7 -0.02 15.67 10.73
CA GLY A 7 0.42 16.91 10.17
C GLY A 7 -0.57 17.49 9.17
N ASN A 8 -0.57 18.76 9.12
CA ASN A 8 -1.18 19.55 8.07
C ASN A 8 -0.01 20.10 7.26
N PRO A 9 -0.05 20.14 5.93
CA PRO A 9 0.96 20.83 5.16
C PRO A 9 1.16 22.24 5.73
N SER A 10 2.21 22.40 6.51
CA SER A 10 2.54 23.68 7.13
C SER A 10 3.87 24.14 6.59
N PRO A 11 4.02 25.43 6.25
CA PRO A 11 5.33 25.99 5.91
C PRO A 11 6.27 26.06 7.12
N VAL A 12 5.78 25.79 8.32
CA VAL A 12 6.54 25.85 9.56
C VAL A 12 7.06 24.44 9.89
N PRO A 13 8.40 24.19 9.85
CA PRO A 13 8.97 22.84 10.02
C PRO A 13 8.56 22.14 11.31
N GLU A 14 8.36 22.87 12.40
CA GLU A 14 7.96 22.34 13.70
C GLU A 14 6.52 21.78 13.72
N ASP A 15 5.69 22.11 12.74
CA ASP A 15 4.34 21.59 12.61
C ASP A 15 4.26 20.35 11.73
N GLN A 16 5.40 19.92 11.15
CA GLN A 16 5.44 18.78 10.24
C GLN A 16 5.68 17.49 10.99
N GLY A 17 4.91 16.44 10.66
CA GLY A 17 5.04 15.13 11.29
C GLY A 17 6.35 14.43 10.90
N ALA A 18 7.05 13.88 11.89
CA ALA A 18 8.25 13.11 11.70
C ALA A 18 8.36 11.95 12.71
N SER A 19 8.96 10.84 12.28
CA SER A 19 9.25 9.69 13.14
C SER A 19 8.00 9.13 13.84
N VAL A 20 6.98 8.81 13.07
CA VAL A 20 5.69 8.33 13.57
C VAL A 20 5.34 6.96 12.98
N ASP A 21 4.81 6.08 13.81
CA ASP A 21 4.37 4.74 13.47
C ASP A 21 2.87 4.58 13.64
N PHE A 22 2.20 4.14 12.55
CA PHE A 22 0.86 3.60 12.57
C PHE A 22 0.89 2.12 12.30
N PHE A 23 0.48 1.31 13.25
CA PHE A 23 0.50 -0.14 13.05
C PHE A 23 -0.58 -0.88 13.83
N GLY A 24 -0.91 -2.08 13.36
CA GLY A 24 -1.83 -2.98 14.03
C GLY A 24 -3.29 -2.51 14.06
N ASN A 25 -3.66 -1.51 13.26
CA ASN A 25 -5.02 -0.99 13.28
C ASN A 25 -5.95 -1.80 12.37
N ASP A 26 -7.19 -1.99 12.84
CA ASP A 26 -8.29 -2.50 12.05
C ASP A 26 -9.29 -1.39 11.79
N MET A 27 -9.30 -0.88 10.58
CA MET A 27 -10.05 0.31 10.21
C MET A 27 -11.04 -0.05 9.12
N PHE A 28 -12.32 0.21 9.36
CA PHE A 28 -13.38 -0.13 8.41
C PHE A 28 -14.55 0.86 8.48
N ASN A 29 -15.31 0.93 7.38
CA ASN A 29 -16.45 1.83 7.20
C ASN A 29 -16.05 3.31 7.37
N ILE A 30 -14.94 3.69 6.73
CA ILE A 30 -14.37 5.02 6.78
C ILE A 30 -14.92 5.87 5.63
N THR A 31 -15.32 7.11 5.93
CA THR A 31 -15.88 8.04 4.94
C THR A 31 -14.82 8.81 4.15
N ASP A 32 -13.58 8.72 4.56
CA ASP A 32 -12.41 9.35 3.94
C ASP A 32 -11.29 8.32 3.77
N ASN A 33 -10.02 8.69 3.90
CA ASN A 33 -8.91 7.75 3.92
C ASN A 33 -8.79 7.07 5.30
N CYS A 34 -8.23 5.86 5.36
CA CYS A 34 -7.99 5.22 6.64
C CYS A 34 -6.83 5.87 7.40
N ILE A 35 -5.70 6.06 6.74
CA ILE A 35 -4.49 6.65 7.32
C ILE A 35 -4.00 7.75 6.39
N GLU A 36 -3.75 8.92 6.95
CA GLU A 36 -3.17 10.06 6.27
C GLU A 36 -1.78 10.38 6.86
N LEU A 37 -0.74 10.20 6.06
CA LEU A 37 0.62 10.62 6.37
C LEU A 37 0.91 12.02 5.83
N ASP A 38 -0.15 12.74 5.49
CA ASP A 38 -0.13 14.04 4.81
C ASP A 38 0.65 15.08 5.60
N GLY A 39 1.50 15.82 4.92
CA GLY A 39 2.38 16.80 5.55
C GLY A 39 3.60 16.21 6.28
N GLY A 40 3.77 14.89 6.26
CA GLY A 40 4.91 14.24 6.88
C GLY A 40 6.24 14.58 6.21
N VAL A 41 7.31 14.62 6.98
CA VAL A 41 8.65 14.98 6.48
C VAL A 41 9.52 13.76 6.28
N HIS A 42 9.77 12.98 7.34
CA HIS A 42 10.63 11.81 7.26
C HIS A 42 10.30 10.76 8.32
N ASN A 43 10.70 9.52 8.04
CA ASN A 43 10.53 8.38 8.92
C ASN A 43 9.08 8.17 9.39
N MET A 44 8.13 8.35 8.47
CA MET A 44 6.72 8.05 8.68
C MET A 44 6.48 6.60 8.28
N ARG A 45 5.81 5.81 9.11
CA ARG A 45 5.57 4.40 8.82
C ARG A 45 4.12 4.01 9.08
N ALA A 46 3.46 3.46 8.04
CA ALA A 46 2.17 2.79 8.17
C ALA A 46 2.38 1.31 7.84
N PHE A 47 2.22 0.42 8.82
CA PHE A 47 2.49 -1.00 8.61
C PHE A 47 1.60 -1.92 9.46
N ASP A 48 1.43 -3.14 8.97
CA ASP A 48 0.57 -4.14 9.63
C ASP A 48 -0.83 -3.60 9.96
N ASN A 49 -1.42 -2.78 9.06
CA ASN A 49 -2.78 -2.28 9.20
C ASN A 49 -3.72 -2.99 8.22
N ARG A 50 -4.98 -3.11 8.61
CA ARG A 50 -6.05 -3.55 7.72
C ARG A 50 -7.06 -2.42 7.55
N CYS A 51 -7.34 -2.09 6.28
CA CYS A 51 -8.28 -1.05 5.89
C CYS A 51 -9.34 -1.63 4.95
N ALA A 52 -10.61 -1.53 5.31
CA ALA A 52 -11.70 -2.04 4.51
C ALA A 52 -12.90 -1.09 4.46
N ASN A 53 -13.62 -1.10 3.33
CA ASN A 53 -14.83 -0.29 3.12
C ASN A 53 -14.56 1.21 3.31
N THR A 54 -13.61 1.77 2.54
CA THR A 54 -13.40 3.21 2.54
C THR A 54 -14.15 3.89 1.40
N ALA A 55 -14.66 5.09 1.65
CA ALA A 55 -15.28 5.89 0.59
C ALA A 55 -14.23 6.59 -0.29
N GLN A 56 -13.00 6.70 0.17
CA GLN A 56 -11.86 7.19 -0.59
C GLN A 56 -10.74 6.13 -0.68
N LEU A 57 -9.47 6.52 -0.60
CA LEU A 57 -8.33 5.63 -0.65
C LEU A 57 -7.93 5.18 0.76
N ALA A 58 -7.17 4.08 0.87
CA ALA A 58 -6.80 3.57 2.19
C ALA A 58 -5.69 4.39 2.85
N TYR A 59 -4.62 4.71 2.10
CA TYR A 59 -3.41 5.34 2.64
C TYR A 59 -3.08 6.59 1.84
N SER A 60 -3.03 7.74 2.49
CA SER A 60 -2.75 9.04 1.85
C SER A 60 -1.33 9.51 2.17
N THR A 61 -0.68 10.11 1.15
CA THR A 61 0.56 10.88 1.27
C THR A 61 0.41 12.14 0.40
N GLN A 62 -0.28 13.15 0.92
CA GLN A 62 -0.65 14.35 0.15
C GLN A 62 -0.18 15.64 0.87
N PRO A 63 1.08 16.09 0.69
CA PRO A 63 2.24 15.35 0.23
C PRO A 63 3.05 14.68 1.37
N ILE A 64 4.15 14.02 1.00
CA ILE A 64 5.31 13.75 1.86
C ILE A 64 6.47 14.60 1.37
N PHE A 65 7.15 15.30 2.26
CA PHE A 65 8.22 16.25 1.93
C PHE A 65 9.62 15.60 2.02
N GLY A 66 9.92 14.67 1.10
CA GLY A 66 11.24 14.07 0.94
C GLY A 66 11.41 12.68 1.54
N GLY A 67 10.68 12.33 2.58
CA GLY A 67 10.69 10.98 3.15
C GLY A 67 11.99 10.60 3.88
N PRO A 68 12.23 9.31 4.14
CA PRO A 68 11.40 8.18 3.71
C PRO A 68 10.07 8.10 4.44
N ALA A 69 9.02 7.78 3.70
CA ALA A 69 7.76 7.32 4.23
C ALA A 69 7.55 5.86 3.80
N TYR A 70 7.19 5.01 4.73
CA TYR A 70 7.04 3.58 4.50
C TYR A 70 5.57 3.17 4.61
N ILE A 71 5.06 2.50 3.60
CA ILE A 71 3.75 1.84 3.60
C ILE A 71 4.02 0.37 3.34
N TYR A 72 3.96 -0.47 4.38
CA TYR A 72 4.34 -1.88 4.21
C TYR A 72 3.53 -2.86 5.05
N ARG A 73 3.34 -4.06 4.54
CA ARG A 73 2.57 -5.15 5.15
C ARG A 73 1.14 -4.74 5.52
N ASN A 74 0.55 -3.83 4.75
CA ASN A 74 -0.83 -3.43 4.94
C ASN A 74 -1.77 -4.18 4.00
N ILE A 75 -3.03 -4.26 4.40
CA ILE A 75 -4.13 -4.77 3.58
C ILE A 75 -5.08 -3.63 3.27
N SER A 76 -5.53 -3.56 2.01
CA SER A 76 -6.68 -2.75 1.65
C SER A 76 -7.69 -3.53 0.82
N TYR A 77 -8.98 -3.34 1.13
CA TYR A 77 -10.09 -4.04 0.49
C TYR A 77 -11.33 -3.16 0.41
N ASN A 78 -12.03 -3.19 -0.74
CA ASN A 78 -13.27 -2.43 -0.96
C ASN A 78 -13.10 -0.92 -0.75
N ASN A 79 -12.17 -0.33 -1.47
CA ASN A 79 -11.96 1.12 -1.50
C ASN A 79 -12.71 1.68 -2.71
N THR A 80 -13.84 2.35 -2.48
CA THR A 80 -14.87 2.56 -3.49
C THR A 80 -14.49 3.47 -4.65
N THR A 81 -13.58 4.42 -4.46
CA THR A 81 -13.32 5.42 -5.50
C THR A 81 -12.06 5.18 -6.33
N ALA A 82 -10.95 4.90 -5.71
CA ALA A 82 -9.70 4.92 -6.47
C ALA A 82 -8.66 3.86 -6.05
N GLY A 83 -8.90 3.05 -5.03
CA GLY A 83 -7.98 2.00 -4.60
C GLY A 83 -7.23 2.31 -3.31
N ALA A 84 -5.99 1.78 -3.18
CA ALA A 84 -5.28 1.77 -1.90
C ALA A 84 -4.57 3.08 -1.56
N LEU A 85 -3.83 3.66 -2.52
CA LEU A 85 -2.89 4.75 -2.28
C LEU A 85 -3.36 6.07 -2.88
N LYS A 86 -3.20 7.15 -2.13
CA LYS A 86 -3.38 8.53 -2.57
C LYS A 86 -2.02 9.24 -2.50
N LEU A 87 -1.32 9.28 -3.64
CA LEU A 87 -0.03 9.94 -3.80
C LEU A 87 -0.25 11.18 -4.67
N LEU A 88 -0.66 12.26 -4.04
CA LEU A 88 -0.99 13.52 -4.69
C LEU A 88 -0.14 14.67 -4.14
N ASP A 89 -0.17 15.80 -4.82
CA ASP A 89 0.58 17.02 -4.49
C ASP A 89 2.10 16.80 -4.45
N ASP A 90 2.57 16.04 -5.47
CA ASP A 90 3.99 15.82 -5.76
C ASP A 90 4.81 15.24 -4.57
N PRO A 91 4.34 14.19 -3.90
CA PRO A 91 5.05 13.62 -2.77
C PRO A 91 6.39 13.02 -3.19
N ALA A 92 7.33 12.92 -2.26
CA ALA A 92 8.66 12.38 -2.52
C ALA A 92 9.16 11.44 -1.42
N GLY A 93 9.91 10.39 -1.82
CA GLY A 93 10.57 9.49 -0.90
C GLY A 93 9.64 8.45 -0.27
N ILE A 94 8.82 7.76 -1.08
CA ILE A 94 7.82 6.80 -0.61
C ILE A 94 8.21 5.37 -0.95
N LEU A 95 8.16 4.49 0.05
CA LEU A 95 8.50 3.08 -0.04
C LEU A 95 7.25 2.24 0.22
N VAL A 96 6.76 1.54 -0.81
CA VAL A 96 5.53 0.74 -0.80
C VAL A 96 5.92 -0.73 -0.92
N TYR A 97 5.95 -1.44 0.21
CA TYR A 97 6.54 -2.77 0.28
C TYR A 97 5.62 -3.82 0.92
N ASN A 98 5.59 -5.02 0.37
CA ASN A 98 4.86 -6.15 0.96
C ASN A 98 3.39 -5.83 1.34
N ASN A 99 2.67 -5.04 0.55
CA ASN A 99 1.25 -4.80 0.80
C ASN A 99 0.36 -5.73 -0.02
N THR A 100 -0.86 -5.95 0.46
CA THR A 100 -1.93 -6.63 -0.28
C THR A 100 -3.06 -5.64 -0.55
N PHE A 101 -3.18 -5.21 -1.80
CA PHE A 101 -4.20 -4.28 -2.26
C PHE A 101 -5.17 -5.00 -3.19
N ILE A 102 -6.43 -5.11 -2.78
CA ILE A 102 -7.49 -5.69 -3.61
C ILE A 102 -8.26 -4.55 -4.28
N GLY A 103 -8.22 -4.57 -5.60
CA GLY A 103 -8.79 -3.55 -6.47
C GLY A 103 -7.72 -2.84 -7.29
N SER A 104 -7.36 -1.63 -6.93
CA SER A 104 -6.33 -0.81 -7.58
C SER A 104 -5.29 -0.34 -6.56
N ALA A 105 -4.08 -0.10 -7.03
CA ALA A 105 -3.08 0.58 -6.22
C ALA A 105 -3.44 2.04 -5.92
N GLY A 106 -4.35 2.63 -6.69
CA GLY A 106 -4.88 3.96 -6.42
C GLY A 106 -4.33 5.07 -7.32
N SER A 107 -4.31 6.29 -6.81
CA SER A 107 -3.79 7.48 -7.49
C SER A 107 -2.31 7.62 -7.22
N LEU A 108 -1.48 7.28 -8.21
CA LEU A 108 -0.03 7.13 -8.05
C LEU A 108 0.75 8.25 -8.75
N GLY A 109 0.67 9.41 -8.21
CA GLY A 109 1.49 10.50 -8.64
C GLY A 109 0.78 11.62 -9.44
N PRO A 110 1.56 12.61 -9.93
CA PRO A 110 3.03 12.58 -10.01
C PRO A 110 3.74 12.58 -8.65
N ALA A 111 4.80 11.76 -8.55
CA ALA A 111 5.60 11.59 -7.35
C ALA A 111 7.09 11.54 -7.69
N SER A 112 7.96 11.69 -6.71
CA SER A 112 9.41 11.55 -6.87
C SER A 112 9.97 10.50 -5.93
N ASN A 113 10.97 9.74 -6.39
CA ASN A 113 11.66 8.77 -5.55
C ASN A 113 10.69 7.81 -4.83
N ILE A 114 9.86 7.14 -5.65
CA ILE A 114 8.88 6.16 -5.17
C ILE A 114 9.30 4.74 -5.56
N HIS A 115 9.17 3.80 -4.63
CA HIS A 115 9.59 2.42 -4.85
C HIS A 115 8.51 1.42 -4.45
N PHE A 116 8.21 0.48 -5.35
CA PHE A 116 7.28 -0.62 -5.12
C PHE A 116 8.03 -1.95 -5.12
N ARG A 117 7.90 -2.75 -4.05
CA ARG A 117 8.49 -4.09 -3.94
C ARG A 117 7.56 -5.05 -3.21
N ASN A 118 7.53 -6.27 -3.68
CA ASN A 118 6.85 -7.39 -3.03
C ASN A 118 5.35 -7.19 -2.79
N ASN A 119 4.69 -6.26 -3.48
CA ASN A 119 3.27 -6.04 -3.29
C ASN A 119 2.43 -7.06 -4.07
N LEU A 120 1.24 -7.35 -3.57
CA LEU A 120 0.14 -7.96 -4.31
C LEU A 120 -0.89 -6.88 -4.65
N ILE A 121 -1.08 -6.59 -5.92
CA ILE A 121 -2.06 -5.63 -6.43
C ILE A 121 -3.01 -6.41 -7.34
N VAL A 122 -4.14 -6.83 -6.76
CA VAL A 122 -5.04 -7.79 -7.40
C VAL A 122 -6.39 -7.13 -7.66
N GLY A 123 -6.77 -7.06 -8.92
CA GLY A 123 -8.03 -6.49 -9.35
C GLY A 123 -9.24 -7.20 -8.71
N ASP A 124 -10.26 -6.44 -8.44
CA ASP A 124 -11.52 -6.87 -7.84
C ASP A 124 -12.62 -7.16 -8.86
N GLY A 125 -12.27 -7.14 -10.15
CA GLY A 125 -13.19 -7.35 -11.26
C GLY A 125 -13.80 -6.06 -11.83
N TRP A 126 -13.51 -4.91 -11.25
CA TRP A 126 -14.04 -3.63 -11.72
C TRP A 126 -13.40 -3.16 -13.03
N LYS A 127 -14.13 -2.30 -13.74
CA LYS A 127 -13.66 -1.69 -15.00
C LYS A 127 -12.72 -0.52 -14.74
N LYS A 128 -11.66 -0.76 -13.96
CA LYS A 128 -10.63 0.25 -13.64
C LYS A 128 -9.22 -0.35 -13.74
N PRO A 129 -8.21 0.47 -14.13
CA PRO A 129 -6.82 0.05 -14.11
C PRO A 129 -6.35 -0.25 -12.68
N ILE A 130 -5.38 -1.16 -12.55
CA ILE A 130 -4.87 -1.55 -11.23
C ILE A 130 -3.60 -0.80 -10.81
N PHE A 131 -2.74 -0.40 -11.77
CA PHE A 131 -1.44 0.19 -11.45
C PHE A 131 -0.98 1.15 -12.53
N GLN A 132 -1.12 2.45 -12.27
CA GLN A 132 -0.71 3.52 -13.21
C GLN A 132 0.12 4.56 -12.47
N VAL A 133 1.44 4.53 -12.66
CA VAL A 133 2.39 5.39 -11.96
C VAL A 133 2.81 6.56 -12.83
N LYS A 134 2.92 7.75 -12.21
CA LYS A 134 3.63 8.89 -12.76
C LYS A 134 4.77 9.30 -11.82
N THR A 135 5.95 9.55 -12.37
CA THR A 135 7.10 9.97 -11.58
C THR A 135 7.91 11.04 -12.30
N PHE A 136 8.43 11.98 -11.51
CA PHE A 136 9.29 13.06 -12.05
C PHE A 136 10.76 12.64 -12.17
N THR A 137 11.17 11.57 -11.52
CA THR A 137 12.57 11.20 -11.41
C THR A 137 12.87 9.82 -11.98
N PRO A 138 14.06 9.61 -12.56
CA PRO A 138 14.51 8.29 -13.00
C PRO A 138 14.87 7.35 -11.83
N TYR A 139 14.83 7.85 -10.59
CA TYR A 139 15.17 7.06 -9.39
C TYR A 139 14.01 6.22 -8.88
N SER A 140 12.78 6.53 -9.27
CA SER A 140 11.62 5.72 -8.93
C SER A 140 11.70 4.33 -9.57
N SER A 141 11.20 3.30 -8.90
CA SER A 141 11.28 1.94 -9.45
C SER A 141 10.21 1.00 -8.91
N SER A 142 9.89 -0.01 -9.70
CA SER A 142 8.97 -1.09 -9.35
C SER A 142 9.58 -2.44 -9.75
N ASP A 143 9.56 -3.43 -8.84
CA ASP A 143 9.98 -4.80 -9.14
C ASP A 143 9.47 -5.79 -8.09
N PHE A 144 9.48 -7.08 -8.43
CA PHE A 144 9.03 -8.17 -7.55
C PHE A 144 7.59 -8.00 -7.06
N ASN A 145 6.68 -7.46 -7.86
CA ASN A 145 5.28 -7.35 -7.49
C ASN A 145 4.43 -8.45 -8.14
N GLY A 146 3.30 -8.78 -7.54
CA GLY A 146 2.27 -9.63 -8.12
C GLY A 146 1.08 -8.80 -8.58
N PHE A 147 0.71 -8.93 -9.85
CA PHE A 147 -0.39 -8.19 -10.45
C PHE A 147 -1.54 -9.11 -10.87
N GLY A 148 -2.76 -8.74 -10.52
CA GLY A 148 -3.98 -9.37 -10.99
C GLY A 148 -4.81 -8.39 -11.84
N PRO A 149 -4.55 -8.27 -13.16
CA PRO A 149 -5.20 -7.27 -13.99
C PRO A 149 -6.73 -7.43 -14.03
N ASN A 150 -7.44 -6.31 -14.00
CA ASN A 150 -8.87 -6.25 -14.31
C ASN A 150 -9.13 -6.46 -15.81
N GLN A 151 -10.37 -6.76 -16.19
CA GLN A 151 -10.79 -6.90 -17.59
C GLN A 151 -11.06 -5.52 -18.24
N VAL A 152 -10.01 -4.69 -18.29
CA VAL A 152 -10.06 -3.32 -18.84
C VAL A 152 -8.76 -3.02 -19.59
N ALA A 153 -8.85 -2.20 -20.64
CA ALA A 153 -7.70 -1.71 -21.35
C ALA A 153 -6.85 -0.77 -20.48
N GLY A 154 -5.53 -0.79 -20.68
CA GLY A 154 -4.61 0.11 -20.00
C GLY A 154 -4.48 -0.14 -18.50
N ASN A 155 -4.47 -1.40 -18.09
CA ASN A 155 -4.34 -1.79 -16.69
C ASN A 155 -3.09 -1.28 -15.99
N LEU A 156 -1.99 -1.19 -16.71
CA LEU A 156 -0.66 -0.93 -16.19
C LEU A 156 0.00 0.21 -16.96
N SER A 157 0.65 1.14 -16.27
CA SER A 157 1.53 2.11 -16.91
C SER A 157 2.59 2.64 -15.96
N TRP A 158 3.69 3.08 -16.56
CA TRP A 158 4.76 3.76 -15.86
C TRP A 158 5.22 4.96 -16.69
N ASP A 159 4.86 6.16 -16.25
CA ASP A 159 5.23 7.42 -16.90
C ASP A 159 6.35 8.08 -16.08
N GLY A 160 7.55 8.09 -16.63
CA GLY A 160 8.74 8.66 -15.99
C GLY A 160 9.76 9.17 -17.01
N PRO A 161 10.82 9.86 -16.54
CA PRO A 161 11.86 10.35 -17.44
C PRO A 161 12.67 9.21 -18.11
N PRO A 162 13.24 9.46 -19.31
CA PRO A 162 13.09 10.69 -20.09
C PRO A 162 11.67 10.86 -20.64
N PHE A 163 11.14 12.09 -20.65
CA PHE A 163 9.83 12.38 -21.23
C PHE A 163 9.95 12.59 -22.74
N GLU A 164 8.93 12.16 -23.50
CA GLU A 164 8.88 12.30 -24.96
C GLU A 164 8.66 13.75 -25.40
N SER A 165 8.14 14.60 -24.50
CA SER A 165 7.89 16.01 -24.77
C SER A 165 8.38 16.91 -23.65
N ALA A 166 8.68 18.16 -23.98
CA ALA A 166 9.06 19.18 -23.00
C ALA A 166 7.98 19.47 -21.94
N ASN A 167 6.75 19.07 -22.18
CA ASN A 167 5.61 19.23 -21.26
C ASN A 167 5.36 17.98 -20.39
N GLY A 168 6.31 17.05 -20.32
CA GLY A 168 6.17 15.84 -19.51
C GLY A 168 5.15 14.85 -20.09
N GLY A 169 5.08 14.74 -21.41
CA GLY A 169 4.23 13.75 -22.06
C GLY A 169 4.62 12.32 -21.66
N ARG A 170 3.68 11.41 -21.76
CA ARG A 170 3.85 10.01 -21.39
C ARG A 170 4.99 9.36 -22.18
N VAL A 171 5.94 8.77 -21.45
CA VAL A 171 7.05 8.00 -22.05
C VAL A 171 6.54 6.67 -22.56
N HIS A 172 5.58 6.11 -21.87
CA HIS A 172 5.05 4.80 -22.16
C HIS A 172 3.52 4.78 -22.11
N LYS A 173 2.93 4.13 -23.11
CA LYS A 173 1.48 3.99 -23.21
C LYS A 173 0.98 2.98 -22.18
N ALA A 174 -0.23 3.19 -21.67
CA ALA A 174 -0.84 2.20 -20.78
C ALA A 174 -1.03 0.86 -21.51
N ASP A 175 -0.66 -0.22 -20.85
CA ASP A 175 -0.62 -1.57 -21.38
C ASP A 175 -1.75 -2.43 -20.85
N ASP A 176 -2.17 -3.39 -21.66
CA ASP A 176 -3.21 -4.34 -21.30
C ASP A 176 -2.63 -5.58 -20.64
N THR A 177 -1.39 -5.92 -20.98
CA THR A 177 -0.71 -7.09 -20.47
C THR A 177 0.55 -6.74 -19.68
N LEU A 178 0.90 -7.60 -18.74
CA LEU A 178 2.10 -7.47 -17.94
C LEU A 178 3.39 -7.51 -18.78
N ALA A 179 3.41 -8.33 -19.84
CA ALA A 179 4.57 -8.44 -20.72
C ALA A 179 4.80 -7.16 -21.55
N GLU A 180 3.73 -6.52 -22.02
CA GLU A 180 3.83 -5.22 -22.70
C GLU A 180 4.32 -4.14 -21.75
N TYR A 181 3.77 -4.08 -20.54
CA TYR A 181 4.18 -3.16 -19.49
C TYR A 181 5.67 -3.32 -19.14
N GLN A 182 6.14 -4.54 -18.88
CA GLN A 182 7.56 -4.81 -18.63
C GLN A 182 8.46 -4.33 -19.76
N LYS A 183 8.10 -4.70 -20.98
CA LYS A 183 8.87 -4.35 -22.16
C LYS A 183 8.94 -2.83 -22.40
N GLY A 184 7.83 -2.15 -22.20
CA GLY A 184 7.71 -0.73 -22.48
C GLY A 184 8.29 0.15 -21.36
N SER A 185 8.03 -0.18 -20.10
CA SER A 185 8.45 0.60 -18.95
C SER A 185 9.87 0.28 -18.47
N GLY A 186 10.35 -0.94 -18.72
CA GLY A 186 11.57 -1.46 -18.11
C GLY A 186 11.44 -1.74 -16.61
N GLN A 187 10.23 -1.68 -16.06
CA GLN A 187 9.95 -1.97 -14.66
C GLN A 187 9.45 -3.40 -14.48
N ASP A 188 9.41 -3.87 -13.23
CA ASP A 188 8.82 -5.14 -12.82
C ASP A 188 9.34 -6.36 -13.60
N ALA A 189 10.66 -6.45 -13.77
CA ALA A 189 11.29 -7.57 -14.46
C ALA A 189 11.01 -8.93 -13.80
N HIS A 190 10.81 -8.96 -12.48
CA HIS A 190 10.56 -10.15 -11.67
C HIS A 190 9.12 -10.28 -11.18
N ASN A 191 8.18 -9.60 -11.81
CA ASN A 191 6.79 -9.69 -11.42
C ASN A 191 6.14 -11.03 -11.81
N ILE A 192 4.97 -11.29 -11.24
CA ILE A 192 4.14 -12.44 -11.59
C ILE A 192 2.68 -12.02 -11.79
N VAL A 193 1.93 -12.83 -12.51
CA VAL A 193 0.47 -12.71 -12.57
C VAL A 193 -0.15 -13.49 -11.41
N VAL A 194 -1.07 -12.86 -10.68
CA VAL A 194 -1.72 -13.41 -9.48
C VAL A 194 -3.20 -13.04 -9.49
N GLY A 195 -4.08 -13.98 -9.22
CA GLY A 195 -5.51 -13.74 -9.04
C GLY A 195 -5.95 -13.80 -7.57
N LEU A 196 -7.26 -13.62 -7.34
CA LEU A 196 -7.86 -13.76 -6.00
C LEU A 196 -7.75 -15.18 -5.45
N ASP A 197 -7.52 -16.16 -6.31
CA ASP A 197 -7.28 -17.57 -5.96
C ASP A 197 -5.92 -17.80 -5.25
N ALA A 198 -5.07 -16.79 -5.22
CA ALA A 198 -3.85 -16.80 -4.40
C ALA A 198 -4.14 -16.82 -2.90
N PHE A 199 -5.30 -16.34 -2.48
CA PHE A 199 -5.69 -16.21 -1.07
C PHE A 199 -6.57 -17.36 -0.61
N VAL A 200 -6.65 -17.56 0.71
CA VAL A 200 -7.50 -18.59 1.32
C VAL A 200 -8.98 -18.27 1.10
N ASN A 201 -9.40 -17.01 1.32
CA ASN A 201 -10.79 -16.59 1.13
C ASN A 201 -10.89 -15.09 0.87
N VAL A 202 -10.61 -14.67 -0.36
CA VAL A 202 -10.84 -13.30 -0.82
C VAL A 202 -11.72 -13.34 -2.06
N ARG A 203 -12.76 -12.50 -2.09
CA ARG A 203 -13.74 -12.44 -3.18
C ARG A 203 -13.70 -11.05 -3.84
N PRO A 204 -14.13 -10.95 -5.11
CA PRO A 204 -14.26 -9.64 -5.76
C PRO A 204 -15.33 -8.79 -5.04
N THR A 205 -15.16 -7.48 -5.12
CA THR A 205 -16.18 -6.53 -4.68
C THR A 205 -17.25 -6.33 -5.77
N ASP A 206 -18.37 -5.75 -5.39
CA ASP A 206 -19.53 -5.61 -6.29
C ASP A 206 -19.54 -4.23 -6.94
N GLU A 207 -19.09 -4.13 -8.19
CA GLU A 207 -19.08 -2.86 -8.95
C GLU A 207 -20.48 -2.26 -9.12
N SER A 208 -21.54 -3.10 -9.12
CA SER A 208 -22.92 -2.64 -9.27
C SER A 208 -23.48 -2.03 -7.97
N ASP A 209 -22.88 -2.35 -6.84
CA ASP A 209 -23.21 -1.78 -5.52
C ASP A 209 -21.94 -1.30 -4.80
N PRO A 210 -21.38 -0.17 -5.20
CA PRO A 210 -20.12 0.33 -4.60
C PRO A 210 -20.24 0.78 -3.14
N ARG A 211 -21.44 0.75 -2.57
CA ARG A 211 -21.68 1.04 -1.15
C ARG A 211 -21.85 -0.21 -0.30
N LYS A 212 -21.77 -1.38 -0.92
CA LYS A 212 -21.86 -2.66 -0.21
C LYS A 212 -20.71 -2.78 0.78
N LEU A 213 -21.06 -3.04 2.02
CA LEU A 213 -20.08 -3.26 3.08
C LEU A 213 -19.75 -4.74 3.19
N TYR A 214 -18.50 -5.03 3.46
CA TYR A 214 -17.98 -6.37 3.69
C TYR A 214 -17.41 -6.43 5.11
N LEU A 215 -17.67 -7.53 5.78
CA LEU A 215 -17.07 -7.76 7.10
C LEU A 215 -15.64 -8.29 6.91
N PRO A 216 -14.63 -7.63 7.47
CA PRO A 216 -13.25 -8.08 7.37
C PRO A 216 -13.03 -9.49 7.93
N GLU A 217 -13.85 -9.93 8.88
CA GLU A 217 -13.83 -11.25 9.50
C GLU A 217 -14.26 -12.37 8.54
N ASP A 218 -15.04 -12.03 7.50
CA ASP A 218 -15.47 -12.98 6.46
C ASP A 218 -14.38 -13.23 5.41
N LEU A 219 -13.26 -12.53 5.49
CA LEU A 219 -12.18 -12.55 4.51
C LEU A 219 -10.90 -13.14 5.13
N ASP A 220 -10.17 -13.90 4.33
CA ASP A 220 -8.89 -14.46 4.74
C ASP A 220 -7.82 -14.16 3.67
N PHE A 221 -6.99 -13.17 3.96
CA PHE A 221 -5.93 -12.70 3.07
C PHE A 221 -4.64 -13.51 3.17
N ARG A 222 -4.61 -14.59 3.95
CA ARG A 222 -3.46 -15.51 3.96
C ARG A 222 -3.31 -16.15 2.60
N LEU A 223 -2.07 -16.40 2.21
CA LEU A 223 -1.79 -17.11 0.98
C LEU A 223 -2.27 -18.57 1.07
N GLY A 224 -2.94 -19.03 0.04
CA GLY A 224 -3.29 -20.43 -0.11
C GLY A 224 -2.04 -21.29 -0.41
N PRO A 225 -2.06 -22.60 -0.11
CA PRO A 225 -0.88 -23.47 -0.23
C PRO A 225 -0.37 -23.67 -1.67
N ARG A 226 -1.11 -23.21 -2.65
CA ARG A 226 -0.74 -23.23 -4.07
C ARG A 226 -0.60 -21.85 -4.67
N SER A 227 -0.51 -20.84 -3.83
CA SER A 227 -0.37 -19.45 -4.28
C SER A 227 0.92 -19.27 -5.07
N ALA A 228 0.79 -18.63 -6.22
CA ALA A 228 1.95 -18.28 -7.04
C ALA A 228 2.83 -17.20 -6.37
N ALA A 229 2.34 -16.53 -5.33
CA ALA A 229 3.04 -15.47 -4.60
C ALA A 229 4.10 -15.99 -3.61
N ILE A 230 4.06 -17.30 -3.28
CA ILE A 230 4.99 -17.92 -2.33
C ILE A 230 6.40 -17.95 -2.91
N ASP A 231 7.41 -17.56 -2.12
CA ASP A 231 8.84 -17.52 -2.47
C ASP A 231 9.14 -16.63 -3.70
N LYS A 232 8.44 -15.52 -3.89
CA LYS A 232 8.60 -14.66 -5.09
C LYS A 232 9.09 -13.25 -4.80
N GLY A 233 9.24 -12.88 -3.55
CA GLY A 233 9.68 -11.55 -3.16
C GLY A 233 11.21 -11.40 -3.12
N ALA A 234 11.65 -10.17 -3.16
CA ALA A 234 13.02 -9.77 -2.86
C ALA A 234 13.23 -9.67 -1.35
N VAL A 235 14.44 -9.99 -0.89
CA VAL A 235 14.84 -9.75 0.51
C VAL A 235 14.99 -8.25 0.73
N LEU A 236 14.21 -7.71 1.64
CA LEU A 236 14.21 -6.31 2.05
C LEU A 236 14.58 -6.25 3.53
N PRO A 237 15.82 -5.89 3.88
CA PRO A 237 16.26 -5.83 5.28
C PRO A 237 15.30 -5.02 6.15
N THR A 238 15.02 -5.50 7.36
CA THR A 238 14.06 -4.97 8.35
C THR A 238 12.58 -5.07 7.98
N ILE A 239 12.25 -5.30 6.71
CA ILE A 239 10.87 -5.47 6.24
C ILE A 239 10.50 -6.95 6.13
N THR A 240 11.38 -7.75 5.52
CA THR A 240 11.14 -9.17 5.28
C THR A 240 11.95 -10.08 6.19
N ASP A 241 12.55 -9.56 7.27
CA ASP A 241 13.33 -10.37 8.20
C ASP A 241 12.46 -11.48 8.81
N GLY A 242 13.00 -12.69 8.84
CA GLY A 242 12.29 -13.84 9.38
C GLY A 242 11.28 -14.49 8.43
N PHE A 243 11.39 -14.25 7.12
CA PHE A 243 10.58 -14.95 6.13
C PHE A 243 10.80 -16.47 6.19
N ASN A 244 9.79 -17.23 5.78
CA ASN A 244 9.84 -18.69 5.67
C ASN A 244 10.09 -19.10 4.21
N GLY A 245 10.82 -20.18 4.00
CA GLY A 245 11.01 -20.72 2.65
C GLY A 245 12.33 -20.27 1.98
N ARG A 246 12.30 -20.10 0.66
CA ARG A 246 13.50 -19.80 -0.14
C ARG A 246 13.69 -18.32 -0.41
N ALA A 247 12.61 -17.56 -0.36
CA ALA A 247 12.55 -16.12 -0.52
C ALA A 247 11.32 -15.60 0.22
N PRO A 248 11.23 -14.28 0.52
CA PRO A 248 10.01 -13.69 1.05
C PRO A 248 8.83 -13.92 0.11
N ASP A 249 7.63 -13.98 0.66
CA ASP A 249 6.41 -14.00 -0.12
C ASP A 249 6.02 -12.61 -0.60
N LEU A 250 5.17 -12.56 -1.61
CA LEU A 250 4.55 -11.31 -2.01
C LEU A 250 3.32 -11.02 -1.15
N GLY A 251 3.07 -9.74 -0.88
CA GLY A 251 1.93 -9.29 -0.12
C GLY A 251 2.21 -9.12 1.36
N ALA A 252 1.14 -8.93 2.14
CA ALA A 252 1.21 -8.55 3.54
C ALA A 252 1.59 -9.72 4.48
N TYR A 253 1.34 -10.95 4.07
CA TYR A 253 1.51 -12.13 4.92
C TYR A 253 2.44 -13.16 4.30
N GLU A 254 3.34 -13.68 5.11
CA GLU A 254 4.13 -14.88 4.80
C GLU A 254 3.27 -16.15 4.93
N PHE A 255 3.42 -17.06 3.98
CA PHE A 255 2.75 -18.37 4.00
C PHE A 255 3.17 -19.18 5.24
N GLY A 256 2.18 -19.70 5.93
CA GLY A 256 2.40 -20.49 7.14
C GLY A 256 2.67 -19.67 8.40
N SER A 257 2.82 -18.37 8.29
CA SER A 257 2.95 -17.48 9.46
C SER A 257 1.58 -17.10 10.03
N THR A 258 1.55 -16.80 11.33
CA THR A 258 0.36 -16.26 11.97
C THR A 258 0.21 -14.79 11.58
N PRO A 259 -0.93 -14.37 11.00
CA PRO A 259 -1.18 -12.97 10.70
C PRO A 259 -1.11 -12.07 11.94
N PRO A 260 -0.75 -10.80 11.79
CA PRO A 260 -0.84 -9.83 12.87
C PRO A 260 -2.26 -9.80 13.45
N LYS A 261 -2.36 -9.53 14.74
CA LYS A 261 -3.64 -9.15 15.34
C LYS A 261 -3.87 -7.68 15.06
N TYR A 262 -5.09 -7.36 14.68
CA TYR A 262 -5.53 -5.99 14.42
C TYR A 262 -6.47 -5.51 15.52
N GLY A 263 -6.43 -4.20 15.78
CA GLY A 263 -7.35 -3.54 16.70
C GLY A 263 -6.98 -3.67 18.19
N PRO A 264 -7.88 -3.28 19.09
CA PRO A 264 -7.59 -3.08 20.51
C PRO A 264 -7.23 -4.35 21.29
N GLU A 265 -7.42 -5.54 20.73
CA GLU A 265 -7.01 -6.80 21.37
C GLU A 265 -5.49 -6.99 21.47
N MET A 266 -4.72 -6.10 20.84
CA MET A 266 -3.26 -6.09 21.02
C MET A 266 -2.81 -5.83 22.46
N TRP A 267 -3.68 -5.20 23.26
CA TRP A 267 -3.38 -4.83 24.64
C TRP A 267 -4.46 -5.42 25.58
N PRO A 268 -4.07 -6.17 26.63
CA PRO A 268 -5.01 -6.58 27.66
C PRO A 268 -5.70 -5.33 28.24
N VAL A 269 -7.01 -5.34 28.29
CA VAL A 269 -7.78 -4.25 28.90
C VAL A 269 -7.31 -4.05 30.35
N GLY A 270 -6.70 -2.92 30.64
CA GLY A 270 -6.19 -2.57 31.98
C GLY A 270 -4.67 -2.64 32.18
N GLU A 271 -3.90 -3.11 31.19
CA GLU A 271 -2.44 -3.05 31.27
C GLU A 271 -1.89 -1.93 30.37
N THR A 272 -1.52 -0.82 30.99
CA THR A 272 -0.66 0.17 30.31
C THR A 272 0.74 -0.42 30.23
N PRO A 273 1.39 -0.45 29.03
CA PRO A 273 2.77 -0.89 28.92
C PRO A 273 3.65 -0.15 29.94
N SER A 274 4.49 -0.88 30.64
CA SER A 274 5.32 -0.35 31.73
C SER A 274 6.21 0.83 31.26
N GLN A 275 6.54 0.87 30.00
CA GLN A 275 7.32 1.96 29.38
C GLN A 275 6.55 3.31 29.26
N PHE A 276 5.20 3.32 29.43
CA PHE A 276 4.39 4.53 29.47
C PHE A 276 3.98 4.94 30.89
N ARG A 277 4.45 4.25 31.91
CA ARG A 277 4.35 4.78 33.28
C ARG A 277 5.36 5.89 33.39
N SER A 278 4.86 7.13 33.27
CA SER A 278 5.67 8.29 33.61
C SER A 278 6.19 8.11 35.04
N GLU A 279 7.49 8.13 35.22
CA GLU A 279 8.10 8.36 36.53
C GLU A 279 7.78 9.80 36.99
N THR A 280 6.51 10.09 37.24
CA THR A 280 6.12 11.28 37.99
C THR A 280 6.08 10.92 39.45
N GLY A 281 7.27 10.74 40.02
CA GLY A 281 7.42 10.92 41.45
C GLY A 281 7.29 12.41 41.76
N PRO A 282 6.67 12.79 42.90
CA PRO A 282 6.58 14.20 43.28
C PRO A 282 8.02 14.74 43.49
N PRO A 283 8.29 15.99 43.11
CA PRO A 283 9.55 16.61 43.42
C PRO A 283 9.70 16.76 44.95
N HIS A 284 10.79 16.30 45.48
CA HIS A 284 11.23 16.61 46.85
C HIS A 284 11.79 18.03 46.93
#